data_c4cf7206b7d323f6fa688b73baf399f7
#
_entry.id   c4cf7206b7d323f6fa688b73baf399f7
#
_cell.length_a   1.000
_cell.length_b   1.000
_cell.length_c   1.000
_cell.angle_alpha   90.00
_cell.angle_beta   90.00
_cell.angle_gamma   90.00
#
_symmetry.space_group_name_H-M   'P 1'
#
loop_
_entity.id
_entity.type
_entity.pdbx_description
1 polymer ?
#
loop_
_entity_poly.entity_id
_entity_poly.type
_entity_poly.pdbx_seq_one_letter_code
_entity_poly.pdbx_strand_id
1 'polypeptide(L)' 'MRHKKTYIWAYLDGKKLVEVIQAALDNNMMVADLKQKLIDENPGHEVTFKTVKK' A
#
# COMPACT_ATOMS: atom_id res chain seq x y z
N MET A 1 12.86 3.81 -24.66
CA MET A 1 11.63 3.21 -24.08
C MET A 1 11.50 3.56 -22.61
N ARG A 2 10.37 4.04 -22.24
CA ARG A 2 10.11 4.38 -20.84
C ARG A 2 9.23 3.36 -20.19
N HIS A 3 9.59 3.04 -18.98
CA HIS A 3 8.78 2.15 -18.16
C HIS A 3 8.10 2.98 -17.08
N LYS A 4 6.79 2.89 -17.03
CA LYS A 4 6.07 3.54 -15.96
C LYS A 4 6.04 2.60 -14.77
N LYS A 5 6.44 3.13 -13.63
CA LYS A 5 6.33 2.37 -12.38
C LYS A 5 4.98 2.60 -11.77
N THR A 6 4.46 1.56 -11.16
CA THR A 6 3.21 1.63 -10.44
C THR A 6 3.51 1.66 -8.95
N TYR A 7 2.87 2.59 -8.26
CA TYR A 7 2.97 2.70 -6.80
C TYR A 7 1.58 2.60 -6.22
N ILE A 8 1.47 1.93 -5.09
CA ILE A 8 0.22 1.89 -4.35
C ILE A 8 0.49 2.47 -2.98
N TRP A 9 -0.01 3.67 -2.73
CA TRP A 9 0.18 4.34 -1.46
C TRP A 9 -0.97 4.04 -0.52
N ALA A 10 -0.63 3.55 0.68
CA ALA A 10 -1.62 3.34 1.72
C ALA A 10 -1.72 4.60 2.56
N TYR A 11 -2.95 4.96 2.89
CA TYR A 11 -3.22 6.13 3.73
C TYR A 11 -4.02 5.69 4.95
N LEU A 12 -3.63 6.17 6.10
CA LEU A 12 -4.32 5.93 7.37
C LEU A 12 -4.94 7.24 7.81
N ASP A 13 -6.28 7.28 7.83
CA ASP A 13 -7.03 8.49 8.17
C ASP A 13 -6.58 9.70 7.34
N GLY A 14 -6.30 9.48 6.07
CA GLY A 14 -5.88 10.52 5.15
C GLY A 14 -4.40 10.85 5.17
N LYS A 15 -3.62 10.19 6.01
CA LYS A 15 -2.17 10.43 6.09
C LYS A 15 -1.41 9.32 5.40
N LYS A 16 -0.42 9.70 4.59
CA LYS A 16 0.40 8.74 3.86
C LYS A 16 1.14 7.84 4.84
N LEU A 17 0.98 6.54 4.67
CA LEU A 17 1.56 5.57 5.59
C LEU A 17 2.74 4.82 4.97
N VAL A 18 2.51 4.10 3.88
CA VAL A 18 3.54 3.25 3.29
C VAL A 18 3.21 2.99 1.83
N GLU A 19 4.26 2.76 1.02
CA GLU A 19 4.07 2.33 -0.35
C GLU A 19 3.95 0.80 -0.34
N VAL A 20 2.78 0.30 -0.75
CA VAL A 20 2.40 -1.10 -0.53
C VAL A 20 3.23 -2.08 -1.33
N ILE A 21 3.55 -1.74 -2.59
CA ILE A 21 4.30 -2.68 -3.44
C ILE A 21 5.69 -2.92 -2.87
N GLN A 22 6.39 -1.86 -2.50
CA GLN A 22 7.73 -1.99 -1.92
C GLN A 22 7.67 -2.70 -0.57
N ALA A 23 6.69 -2.36 0.25
CA ALA A 23 6.53 -3.00 1.55
C ALA A 23 6.23 -4.49 1.40
N ALA A 24 5.43 -4.87 0.41
CA ALA A 24 5.15 -6.28 0.14
C ALA A 24 6.41 -7.03 -0.26
N LEU A 25 7.22 -6.42 -1.13
CA LEU A 25 8.50 -7.02 -1.52
C LEU A 25 9.43 -7.19 -0.32
N ASP A 26 9.54 -6.16 0.50
CA ASP A 26 10.41 -6.17 1.67
C ASP A 26 10.00 -7.23 2.69
N ASN A 27 8.72 -7.53 2.75
CA ASN A 27 8.17 -8.50 3.69
C ASN A 27 7.88 -9.85 3.06
N ASN A 28 8.24 -10.02 1.79
CA ASN A 28 8.03 -11.25 1.06
C ASN A 28 6.55 -11.67 1.06
N MET A 29 5.68 -10.70 0.83
CA MET A 29 4.23 -10.89 0.86
C MET A 29 3.61 -10.52 -0.48
N MET A 30 2.42 -11.05 -0.73
CA MET A 30 1.60 -10.59 -1.84
C MET A 30 1.01 -9.22 -1.49
N VAL A 31 0.81 -8.38 -2.52
CA VAL A 31 0.23 -7.06 -2.31
C VAL A 31 -1.15 -7.15 -1.65
N ALA A 32 -1.98 -8.10 -2.11
CA ALA A 32 -3.32 -8.27 -1.54
C ALA A 32 -3.26 -8.63 -0.06
N ASP A 33 -2.30 -9.49 0.32
CA ASP A 33 -2.14 -9.90 1.70
C ASP A 33 -1.68 -8.74 2.57
N LEU A 34 -0.76 -7.93 2.05
CA LEU A 34 -0.28 -6.77 2.80
C LEU A 34 -1.38 -5.73 2.98
N LYS A 35 -2.20 -5.50 1.95
CA LYS A 35 -3.34 -4.60 2.09
C LYS A 35 -4.26 -5.04 3.21
N GLN A 36 -4.58 -6.33 3.24
CA GLN A 36 -5.46 -6.87 4.27
C GLN A 36 -4.83 -6.75 5.66
N LYS A 37 -3.51 -7.02 5.73
CA LYS A 37 -2.79 -6.89 6.99
C LYS A 37 -2.86 -5.47 7.53
N LEU A 38 -2.69 -4.47 6.65
CA LEU A 38 -2.76 -3.07 7.06
C LEU A 38 -4.13 -2.72 7.62
N ILE A 39 -5.19 -3.23 7.00
CA ILE A 39 -6.55 -3.01 7.49
C ILE A 39 -6.75 -3.69 8.84
N ASP A 40 -6.29 -4.94 8.97
CA ASP A 40 -6.48 -5.72 10.19
C ASP A 40 -5.70 -5.16 11.37
N GLU A 41 -4.54 -4.55 11.12
CA GLU A 41 -3.70 -4.00 12.17
C GLU A 41 -4.14 -2.61 12.62
N ASN A 42 -5.10 -2.01 11.92
CA ASN A 42 -5.56 -0.67 12.22
C ASN A 42 -7.08 -0.64 12.38
N PRO A 43 -7.63 -1.40 13.34
CA PRO A 43 -9.08 -1.42 13.52
C PRO A 43 -9.57 -0.06 13.99
N GLY A 44 -10.72 0.36 13.47
CA GLY A 44 -11.29 1.65 13.83
C GLY A 44 -10.73 2.82 13.06
N HIS A 45 -9.75 2.59 12.17
CA HIS A 45 -9.18 3.62 11.32
C HIS A 45 -9.56 3.39 9.88
N GLU A 46 -9.64 4.47 9.12
CA GLU A 46 -9.90 4.37 7.69
C GLU A 46 -8.58 4.14 6.95
N VAL A 47 -8.48 2.99 6.29
CA VAL A 47 -7.32 2.64 5.48
C VAL A 47 -7.73 2.70 4.02
N THR A 48 -7.06 3.56 3.24
CA THR A 48 -7.34 3.72 1.83
C THR A 48 -6.08 3.49 1.02
N PHE A 49 -6.25 3.19 -0.27
CA PHE A 49 -5.13 2.92 -1.16
C PHE A 49 -5.27 3.75 -2.42
N LYS A 50 -4.18 4.35 -2.83
CA LYS A 50 -4.16 5.16 -4.04
C LYS A 50 -3.10 4.62 -5.00
N THR A 51 -3.53 4.24 -6.20
CA THR A 51 -2.60 3.77 -7.23
C THR A 51 -2.09 4.95 -8.04
N VAL A 52 -0.78 5.04 -8.15
CA VAL A 52 -0.11 6.10 -8.91
C VAL A 52 0.81 5.44 -9.93
N LYS A 53 0.74 5.91 -11.16
CA LYS A 53 1.62 5.45 -12.23
C LYS A 53 2.50 6.61 -12.67
N LYS A 54 3.80 6.37 -12.68
CA LYS A 54 4.76 7.39 -13.08
C LYS A 54 5.73 6.88 -14.12
#